data_e58d7b3e823c56bc4bb1e3430c8f31b0
#
_entry.id   e58d7b3e823c56bc4bb1e3430c8f31b0
#
_cell.length_a   1.000
_cell.length_b   1.000
_cell.length_c   1.000
_cell.angle_alpha   90.00
_cell.angle_beta   90.00
_cell.angle_gamma   90.00
#
_symmetry.space_group_name_H-M   'P 1'
#
loop_
_entity.id
_entity.type
_entity.pdbx_description
1 polymer ?
#
loop_
_entity_poly.entity_id
_entity_poly.type
_entity_poly.pdbx_seq_one_letter_code
_entity_poly.pdbx_strand_id
1 'polypeptide(L)'
;QQLTGALPEIVPELPHCKGGRHVSGIAALGIPTLRVTNGPVGLGQNDCVSASIPPIYFNLGGERVDITAYTDASSAKATALPSAMGAAASFDPAVAAAYGDVIGTEMLNLALHVFEAPGMNLSRLPILGRNFEYFGEDPYLAGVMSVAEIKAVQAKGLIGMAKHFVANEQETNRTTVQETVDRQVLRELYLLPFEMSVKDGKVASIMCA
;
A
#
# COMPACT_ATOMS: atom_id res chain seq x y z
N GLN A 1 2.93 2.66 -23.02
CA GLN A 1 3.83 1.68 -22.35
C GLN A 1 4.09 2.06 -20.90
N GLN A 2 4.10 3.35 -20.56
CA GLN A 2 4.35 3.81 -19.20
C GLN A 2 3.22 3.57 -18.19
N LEU A 3 2.02 3.28 -18.66
CA LEU A 3 0.86 3.01 -17.80
C LEU A 3 0.74 1.54 -17.40
N THR A 4 1.59 0.68 -17.92
CA THR A 4 1.58 -0.75 -17.60
C THR A 4 2.62 -1.01 -16.52
N GLY A 5 2.19 -1.46 -15.36
CA GLY A 5 3.12 -1.94 -14.32
C GLY A 5 3.97 -3.07 -14.90
N ALA A 6 5.28 -2.91 -14.84
CA ALA A 6 6.20 -3.96 -15.23
C ALA A 6 6.41 -4.90 -14.06
N LEU A 7 6.47 -6.18 -14.35
CA LEU A 7 6.97 -7.18 -13.44
C LEU A 7 8.47 -6.98 -13.22
N PRO A 8 9.04 -7.53 -12.13
CA PRO A 8 10.40 -7.26 -11.76
C PRO A 8 11.36 -7.75 -12.86
N GLU A 9 11.62 -6.91 -13.83
CA GLU A 9 12.80 -7.03 -14.66
C GLU A 9 14.00 -6.51 -13.89
N ILE A 10 15.16 -7.11 -14.11
CA ILE A 10 16.39 -6.61 -13.53
C ILE A 10 16.67 -5.25 -14.14
N VAL A 11 16.50 -4.21 -13.34
CA VAL A 11 16.91 -2.86 -13.71
C VAL A 11 18.20 -2.57 -12.97
N PRO A 12 19.37 -2.67 -13.63
CA PRO A 12 20.68 -2.62 -12.97
C PRO A 12 20.91 -1.35 -12.16
N GLU A 13 20.29 -0.25 -12.58
CA GLU A 13 20.38 1.05 -11.93
C GLU A 13 19.47 1.24 -10.72
N LEU A 14 18.59 0.29 -10.42
CA LEU A 14 17.76 0.42 -9.22
C LEU A 14 18.55 -0.01 -7.98
N PRO A 15 18.54 0.79 -6.92
CA PRO A 15 19.17 0.43 -5.67
C PRO A 15 18.53 -0.81 -5.05
N HIS A 16 19.25 -1.42 -4.13
CA HIS A 16 18.74 -2.51 -3.31
C HIS A 16 17.37 -2.17 -2.72
N CYS A 17 16.55 -3.13 -2.40
CA CYS A 17 15.14 -2.93 -2.04
C CYS A 17 14.30 -2.37 -3.20
N LYS A 18 14.27 -3.10 -4.24
CA LYS A 18 13.42 -2.80 -5.39
C LYS A 18 12.00 -3.16 -5.03
N GLY A 19 11.08 -2.22 -5.15
CA GLY A 19 9.66 -2.54 -5.08
C GLY A 19 9.36 -3.71 -6.01
N GLY A 20 8.60 -4.68 -5.55
CA GLY A 20 8.21 -5.83 -6.38
C GLY A 20 7.43 -5.42 -7.63
N ARG A 21 7.04 -4.14 -7.70
CA ARG A 21 6.33 -3.54 -8.83
C ARG A 21 6.92 -2.18 -9.16
N HIS A 22 6.99 -1.90 -10.44
CA HIS A 22 7.44 -0.60 -10.92
C HIS A 22 6.78 -0.25 -12.26
N VAL A 23 6.75 1.03 -12.57
CA VAL A 23 6.43 1.53 -13.92
C VAL A 23 7.74 2.02 -14.51
N SER A 24 8.18 1.37 -15.58
CA SER A 24 9.46 1.67 -16.20
C SER A 24 9.53 3.13 -16.68
N GLY A 25 10.65 3.76 -16.42
CA GLY A 25 10.94 5.10 -16.93
C GLY A 25 11.17 5.12 -18.44
N ILE A 26 11.29 6.34 -18.99
CA ILE A 26 11.68 6.56 -20.38
C ILE A 26 12.87 7.51 -20.35
N ALA A 27 14.07 6.95 -20.30
CA ALA A 27 15.32 7.72 -20.16
C ALA A 27 15.49 8.79 -21.24
N ALA A 28 15.09 8.48 -22.49
CA ALA A 28 15.15 9.44 -23.61
C ALA A 28 14.27 10.68 -23.40
N LEU A 29 13.29 10.63 -22.51
CA LEU A 29 12.40 11.74 -22.18
C LEU A 29 12.68 12.31 -20.77
N GLY A 30 13.68 11.83 -20.08
CA GLY A 30 13.97 12.23 -18.69
C GLY A 30 12.90 11.77 -17.69
N ILE A 31 12.10 10.76 -18.04
CA ILE A 31 11.04 10.24 -17.18
C ILE A 31 11.61 9.10 -16.34
N PRO A 32 11.64 9.24 -14.99
CA PRO A 32 12.21 8.21 -14.13
C PRO A 32 11.30 6.98 -13.99
N THR A 33 11.89 5.87 -13.56
CA THR A 33 11.13 4.69 -13.12
C THR A 33 10.36 5.01 -11.84
N LEU A 34 9.05 4.73 -11.84
CA LEU A 34 8.19 4.87 -10.68
C LEU A 34 8.15 3.53 -9.92
N ARG A 35 8.61 3.53 -8.67
CA ARG A 35 8.69 2.33 -7.84
C ARG A 35 7.56 2.30 -6.82
N VAL A 36 6.92 1.14 -6.72
CA VAL A 36 5.73 0.93 -5.90
C VAL A 36 6.06 -0.02 -4.77
N THR A 37 5.61 0.30 -3.57
CA THR A 37 5.75 -0.55 -2.38
C THR A 37 4.40 -0.81 -1.73
N ASN A 38 4.24 -2.00 -1.19
CA ASN A 38 3.09 -2.36 -0.36
C ASN A 38 3.38 -1.96 1.10
N GLY A 39 2.36 -1.88 1.94
CA GLY A 39 2.61 -1.89 3.37
C GLY A 39 1.74 -1.07 4.30
N PRO A 40 0.47 -1.45 4.54
CA PRO A 40 -0.35 -0.80 5.58
C PRO A 40 0.17 -0.93 7.01
N VAL A 41 1.16 -1.79 7.25
CA VAL A 41 1.80 -2.01 8.56
C VAL A 41 3.31 -1.72 8.52
N GLY A 42 3.72 -0.85 7.63
CA GLY A 42 5.12 -0.57 7.29
C GLY A 42 5.45 -1.03 5.87
N LEU A 43 6.65 -0.76 5.38
CA LEU A 43 7.04 -1.15 4.04
C LEU A 43 7.01 -2.68 3.89
N GLY A 44 6.42 -3.14 2.78
CA GLY A 44 6.12 -4.55 2.58
C GLY A 44 7.37 -5.43 2.47
N GLN A 45 7.27 -6.65 3.00
CA GLN A 45 8.38 -7.63 3.00
C GLN A 45 8.85 -8.02 1.59
N ASN A 46 7.97 -7.90 0.59
CA ASN A 46 8.32 -8.25 -0.79
C ASN A 46 9.22 -7.22 -1.46
N ASP A 47 9.41 -6.08 -0.84
CA ASP A 47 10.17 -4.97 -1.38
C ASP A 47 11.63 -5.01 -0.90
N CYS A 48 11.88 -5.74 0.21
CA CYS A 48 13.19 -5.84 0.85
C CYS A 48 13.35 -7.21 1.50
N VAL A 49 13.83 -8.20 0.76
CA VAL A 49 14.01 -9.56 1.27
C VAL A 49 15.47 -9.86 1.52
N SER A 50 15.78 -10.44 2.68
CA SER A 50 17.15 -10.86 3.04
C SER A 50 17.63 -12.01 2.18
N ALA A 51 18.90 -11.97 1.76
CA ALA A 51 19.55 -13.08 1.07
C ALA A 51 19.57 -14.40 1.89
N SER A 52 19.31 -14.31 3.20
CA SER A 52 19.18 -15.49 4.08
C SER A 52 17.77 -16.12 4.06
N ILE A 53 16.81 -15.50 3.38
CA ILE A 53 15.47 -16.07 3.21
C ILE A 53 15.44 -17.00 2.01
N PRO A 54 14.73 -18.14 2.07
CA PRO A 54 14.58 -19.03 0.93
C PRO A 54 14.05 -18.31 -0.31
N PRO A 55 14.37 -18.78 -1.52
CA PRO A 55 13.92 -18.18 -2.76
C PRO A 55 12.42 -17.86 -2.75
N ILE A 56 12.08 -16.63 -3.09
CA ILE A 56 10.69 -16.17 -3.17
C ILE A 56 10.23 -16.30 -4.61
N TYR A 57 9.08 -16.94 -4.79
CA TYR A 57 8.48 -17.15 -6.09
C TYR A 57 7.13 -16.49 -6.18
N PHE A 58 6.89 -15.80 -7.27
CA PHE A 58 5.55 -15.31 -7.64
C PHE A 58 4.98 -16.16 -8.75
N ASN A 59 3.70 -16.49 -8.66
CA ASN A 59 2.96 -17.10 -9.75
C ASN A 59 2.29 -16.01 -10.58
N LEU A 60 2.75 -15.85 -11.80
CA LEU A 60 2.27 -14.86 -12.75
C LEU A 60 1.74 -15.55 -13.98
N GLY A 61 0.43 -15.51 -14.17
CA GLY A 61 -0.19 -16.14 -15.33
C GLY A 61 0.07 -17.64 -15.50
N GLY A 62 0.39 -18.34 -14.38
CA GLY A 62 0.76 -19.75 -14.38
C GLY A 62 2.27 -20.01 -14.46
N GLU A 63 3.10 -18.98 -14.60
CA GLU A 63 4.54 -19.07 -14.58
C GLU A 63 5.10 -18.75 -13.18
N ARG A 64 6.01 -19.57 -12.70
CA ARG A 64 6.69 -19.39 -11.41
C ARG A 64 7.96 -18.55 -11.63
N VAL A 65 7.91 -17.29 -11.23
CA VAL A 65 9.03 -16.34 -11.37
C VAL A 65 9.80 -16.26 -10.05
N ASP A 66 11.10 -16.50 -10.10
CA ASP A 66 12.00 -16.29 -8.97
C ASP A 66 12.34 -14.80 -8.84
N ILE A 67 11.90 -14.18 -7.76
CA ILE A 67 12.17 -12.77 -7.48
C ILE A 67 13.29 -12.56 -6.46
N THR A 68 13.92 -13.59 -5.99
CA THR A 68 14.97 -13.52 -4.95
C THR A 68 16.15 -12.65 -5.40
N ALA A 69 16.53 -12.73 -6.67
CA ALA A 69 17.63 -11.97 -7.24
C ALA A 69 17.39 -10.44 -7.29
N TYR A 70 16.15 -10.00 -7.11
CA TYR A 70 15.77 -8.57 -7.11
C TYR A 70 15.89 -7.90 -5.75
N THR A 71 16.27 -8.67 -4.74
CA THR A 71 16.23 -8.23 -3.35
C THR A 71 17.60 -8.44 -2.70
N ASP A 72 18.45 -7.44 -2.73
CA ASP A 72 19.61 -7.40 -1.81
C ASP A 72 19.19 -6.61 -0.56
N ALA A 73 18.84 -7.33 0.48
CA ALA A 73 18.36 -6.78 1.73
C ALA A 73 19.45 -6.64 2.79
N SER A 74 20.70 -6.82 2.44
CA SER A 74 21.79 -6.76 3.43
C SER A 74 21.89 -5.38 4.12
N SER A 75 21.42 -4.32 3.47
CA SER A 75 21.44 -2.96 3.97
C SER A 75 20.06 -2.29 4.10
N ALA A 76 19.02 -2.89 3.54
CA ALA A 76 17.69 -2.31 3.55
C ALA A 76 16.91 -2.74 4.79
N LYS A 77 16.44 -1.74 5.53
CA LYS A 77 15.65 -1.94 6.73
C LYS A 77 14.36 -1.15 6.65
N ALA A 78 13.27 -1.78 7.03
CA ALA A 78 11.98 -1.14 7.22
C ALA A 78 11.44 -1.51 8.61
N THR A 79 10.71 -0.59 9.21
CA THR A 79 10.10 -0.79 10.51
C THR A 79 8.83 -1.61 10.39
N ALA A 80 8.72 -2.69 11.14
CA ALA A 80 7.45 -3.37 11.35
C ALA A 80 6.62 -2.52 12.34
N LEU A 81 5.69 -1.77 11.80
CA LEU A 81 4.78 -0.94 12.59
C LEU A 81 3.65 -1.80 13.18
N PRO A 82 3.00 -1.35 14.29
CA PRO A 82 1.77 -1.98 14.77
C PRO A 82 0.70 -2.03 13.66
N SER A 83 -0.35 -2.82 13.84
CA SER A 83 -1.45 -2.85 12.88
C SER A 83 -2.12 -1.48 12.74
N ALA A 84 -2.73 -1.21 11.59
CA ALA A 84 -3.53 0.01 11.39
C ALA A 84 -4.65 0.15 12.42
N MET A 85 -5.29 -0.95 12.80
CA MET A 85 -6.28 -0.98 13.88
C MET A 85 -5.68 -0.59 15.24
N GLY A 86 -4.44 -1.01 15.52
CA GLY A 86 -3.70 -0.59 16.72
C GLY A 86 -3.44 0.92 16.74
N ALA A 87 -3.09 1.50 15.60
CA ALA A 87 -2.97 2.96 15.47
C ALA A 87 -4.33 3.66 15.67
N ALA A 88 -5.39 3.14 15.06
CA ALA A 88 -6.74 3.70 15.17
C ALA A 88 -7.30 3.63 16.60
N ALA A 89 -6.92 2.62 17.38
CA ALA A 89 -7.32 2.47 18.78
C ALA A 89 -6.81 3.60 19.69
N SER A 90 -5.86 4.42 19.23
CA SER A 90 -5.45 5.64 19.91
C SER A 90 -6.49 6.75 19.83
N PHE A 91 -7.38 6.72 18.83
CA PHE A 91 -8.29 7.81 18.44
C PHE A 91 -7.59 9.15 18.20
N ASP A 92 -6.27 9.13 17.94
CA ASP A 92 -5.46 10.32 17.73
C ASP A 92 -4.87 10.33 16.31
N PRO A 93 -5.31 11.27 15.45
CA PRO A 93 -4.74 11.41 14.10
C PRO A 93 -3.23 11.67 14.07
N ALA A 94 -2.67 12.22 15.15
CA ALA A 94 -1.23 12.43 15.22
C ALA A 94 -0.45 11.12 15.22
N VAL A 95 -1.02 10.03 15.75
CA VAL A 95 -0.43 8.69 15.65
C VAL A 95 -0.37 8.22 14.22
N ALA A 96 -1.44 8.38 13.44
CA ALA A 96 -1.45 8.02 12.02
C ALA A 96 -0.50 8.91 11.20
N ALA A 97 -0.40 10.19 11.54
CA ALA A 97 0.58 11.07 10.92
C ALA A 97 2.03 10.63 11.22
N ALA A 98 2.32 10.18 12.45
CA ALA A 98 3.62 9.62 12.81
C ALA A 98 3.95 8.34 12.03
N TYR A 99 2.94 7.49 11.78
CA TYR A 99 3.07 6.34 10.88
C TYR A 99 3.52 6.77 9.49
N GLY A 100 2.79 7.70 8.88
CA GLY A 100 3.10 8.22 7.56
C GLY A 100 4.48 8.89 7.51
N ASP A 101 4.93 9.50 8.60
CA ASP A 101 6.26 10.11 8.69
C ASP A 101 7.38 9.05 8.67
N VAL A 102 7.25 8.00 9.47
CA VAL A 102 8.20 6.87 9.48
C VAL A 102 8.25 6.22 8.10
N ILE A 103 7.09 5.82 7.57
CA ILE A 103 6.98 5.15 6.27
C ILE A 103 7.58 6.03 5.17
N GLY A 104 7.20 7.29 5.10
CA GLY A 104 7.69 8.19 4.06
C GLY A 104 9.20 8.43 4.14
N THR A 105 9.76 8.48 5.35
CA THR A 105 11.22 8.58 5.56
C THR A 105 11.93 7.33 5.05
N GLU A 106 11.42 6.15 5.37
CA GLU A 106 11.98 4.90 4.90
C GLU A 106 11.84 4.73 3.39
N MET A 107 10.71 5.15 2.81
CA MET A 107 10.51 5.17 1.36
C MET A 107 11.56 6.03 0.65
N LEU A 108 11.86 7.22 1.15
CA LEU A 108 12.91 8.06 0.59
C LEU A 108 14.28 7.38 0.66
N ASN A 109 14.62 6.78 1.79
CA ASN A 109 15.89 6.07 1.98
C ASN A 109 16.04 4.86 1.04
N LEU A 110 14.92 4.26 0.64
CA LEU A 110 14.87 3.10 -0.25
C LEU A 110 14.57 3.48 -1.71
N ALA A 111 14.51 4.78 -2.02
CA ALA A 111 14.15 5.31 -3.33
C ALA A 111 12.82 4.75 -3.87
N LEU A 112 11.81 4.63 -3.00
CA LEU A 112 10.45 4.25 -3.34
C LEU A 112 9.59 5.50 -3.57
N HIS A 113 8.54 5.40 -4.40
CA HIS A 113 7.76 6.56 -4.84
C HIS A 113 6.28 6.45 -4.52
N VAL A 114 5.70 5.26 -4.67
CA VAL A 114 4.27 5.01 -4.46
C VAL A 114 4.08 4.05 -3.30
N PHE A 115 3.30 4.45 -2.34
CA PHE A 115 2.93 3.68 -1.16
C PHE A 115 1.50 3.16 -1.32
N GLU A 116 1.34 1.85 -1.49
CA GLU A 116 0.03 1.19 -1.60
C GLU A 116 -0.64 1.05 -0.24
N ALA A 117 -0.93 2.18 0.35
CA ALA A 117 -1.67 2.35 1.60
C ALA A 117 -2.10 3.83 1.73
N PRO A 118 -2.95 4.15 2.72
CA PRO A 118 -3.55 3.27 3.71
C PRO A 118 -4.63 2.35 3.16
N GLY A 119 -4.84 1.21 3.84
CA GLY A 119 -6.01 0.37 3.67
C GLY A 119 -7.17 0.91 4.49
N MET A 120 -8.32 1.18 3.86
CA MET A 120 -9.44 1.82 4.53
C MET A 120 -10.78 1.10 4.35
N ASN A 121 -10.74 -0.18 3.97
CA ASN A 121 -11.92 -1.02 4.02
C ASN A 121 -12.30 -1.32 5.48
N LEU A 122 -13.52 -1.79 5.72
CA LEU A 122 -14.08 -1.89 7.06
C LEU A 122 -13.92 -3.30 7.65
N SER A 123 -13.34 -3.38 8.85
CA SER A 123 -13.19 -4.64 9.59
C SER A 123 -14.51 -5.04 10.25
N ARG A 124 -15.52 -5.39 9.46
CA ARG A 124 -16.90 -5.64 9.92
C ARG A 124 -17.08 -6.94 10.70
N LEU A 125 -16.26 -7.93 10.42
CA LEU A 125 -16.28 -9.23 11.09
C LEU A 125 -14.85 -9.62 11.48
N PRO A 126 -14.65 -10.28 12.64
CA PRO A 126 -13.30 -10.63 13.10
C PRO A 126 -12.63 -11.72 12.26
N ILE A 127 -13.38 -12.45 11.46
CA ILE A 127 -12.90 -13.56 10.62
C ILE A 127 -12.49 -13.13 9.20
N LEU A 128 -12.58 -11.84 8.88
CA LEU A 128 -12.16 -11.34 7.58
C LEU A 128 -10.64 -11.38 7.43
N GLY A 129 -10.14 -11.88 6.30
CA GLY A 129 -8.73 -12.16 6.07
C GLY A 129 -7.83 -10.92 5.95
N ARG A 130 -8.41 -9.70 5.90
CA ARG A 130 -7.67 -8.44 5.69
C ARG A 130 -7.76 -7.45 6.85
N ASN A 131 -8.30 -7.83 7.98
CA ASN A 131 -8.45 -6.95 9.14
C ASN A 131 -7.12 -6.39 9.67
N PHE A 132 -6.00 -7.09 9.42
CA PHE A 132 -4.67 -6.66 9.86
C PHE A 132 -4.22 -5.34 9.24
N GLU A 133 -4.76 -4.95 8.09
CA GLU A 133 -4.34 -3.78 7.32
C GLU A 133 -5.33 -2.60 7.36
N TYR A 134 -6.47 -2.77 8.04
CA TYR A 134 -7.53 -1.76 8.11
C TYR A 134 -7.63 -1.12 9.49
N PHE A 135 -8.13 0.13 9.53
CA PHE A 135 -8.22 0.92 10.76
C PHE A 135 -9.35 0.48 11.71
N GLY A 136 -10.28 -0.34 11.26
CA GLY A 136 -11.39 -0.82 12.07
C GLY A 136 -12.71 -0.83 11.32
N GLU A 137 -13.80 -0.87 12.07
CA GLU A 137 -15.17 -0.95 11.54
C GLU A 137 -15.85 0.42 11.34
N ASP A 138 -15.34 1.47 12.00
CA ASP A 138 -15.89 2.82 11.91
C ASP A 138 -15.35 3.55 10.68
N PRO A 139 -16.21 3.92 9.70
CA PRO A 139 -15.75 4.55 8.47
C PRO A 139 -15.24 5.98 8.68
N TYR A 140 -15.76 6.71 9.66
CA TYR A 140 -15.30 8.06 9.93
C TYR A 140 -13.90 8.04 10.57
N LEU A 141 -13.68 7.19 11.57
CA LEU A 141 -12.36 6.99 12.18
C LEU A 141 -11.35 6.53 11.12
N ALA A 142 -11.72 5.55 10.28
CA ALA A 142 -10.87 5.11 9.18
C ALA A 142 -10.51 6.26 8.23
N GLY A 143 -11.46 7.12 7.90
CA GLY A 143 -11.24 8.31 7.07
C GLY A 143 -10.30 9.30 7.72
N VAL A 144 -10.50 9.65 8.99
CA VAL A 144 -9.66 10.61 9.75
C VAL A 144 -8.22 10.12 9.84
N MET A 145 -8.02 8.85 10.20
CA MET A 145 -6.68 8.26 10.33
C MET A 145 -5.98 8.17 8.96
N SER A 146 -6.71 7.74 7.93
CA SER A 146 -6.18 7.68 6.57
C SER A 146 -5.75 9.03 6.03
N VAL A 147 -6.54 10.08 6.25
CA VAL A 147 -6.20 11.44 5.84
C VAL A 147 -4.91 11.92 6.49
N ALA A 148 -4.72 11.63 7.77
CA ALA A 148 -3.52 12.02 8.50
C ALA A 148 -2.27 11.31 7.96
N GLU A 149 -2.35 10.00 7.74
CA GLU A 149 -1.26 9.19 7.16
C GLU A 149 -0.92 9.62 5.72
N ILE A 150 -1.93 9.78 4.86
CA ILE A 150 -1.76 10.24 3.48
C ILE A 150 -1.02 11.58 3.43
N LYS A 151 -1.46 12.54 4.24
CA LYS A 151 -0.81 13.86 4.28
C LYS A 151 0.65 13.78 4.70
N ALA A 152 0.97 12.97 5.69
CA ALA A 152 2.34 12.82 6.19
C ALA A 152 3.27 12.20 5.12
N VAL A 153 2.81 11.14 4.44
CA VAL A 153 3.55 10.52 3.33
C VAL A 153 3.72 11.51 2.18
N GLN A 154 2.65 12.18 1.77
CA GLN A 154 2.68 13.09 0.62
C GLN A 154 3.44 14.39 0.88
N ALA A 155 3.55 14.84 2.12
CA ALA A 155 4.40 15.96 2.51
C ALA A 155 5.89 15.77 2.16
N LYS A 156 6.31 14.52 1.97
CA LYS A 156 7.67 14.15 1.56
C LYS A 156 7.85 14.06 0.02
N GLY A 157 6.84 14.44 -0.76
CA GLY A 157 6.86 14.34 -2.22
C GLY A 157 6.57 12.93 -2.76
N LEU A 158 6.01 12.06 -1.94
CA LEU A 158 5.64 10.70 -2.28
C LEU A 158 4.16 10.59 -2.66
N ILE A 159 3.76 9.47 -3.21
CA ILE A 159 2.39 9.18 -3.63
C ILE A 159 1.76 8.21 -2.63
N GLY A 160 0.77 8.67 -1.86
CA GLY A 160 -0.12 7.78 -1.11
C GLY A 160 -1.17 7.17 -2.06
N MET A 161 -1.47 5.88 -1.88
CA MET A 161 -2.46 5.16 -2.68
C MET A 161 -3.50 4.52 -1.77
N ALA A 162 -4.60 5.23 -1.59
CA ALA A 162 -5.74 4.72 -0.82
C ALA A 162 -6.29 3.42 -1.42
N LYS A 163 -6.57 2.42 -0.57
CA LYS A 163 -7.03 1.10 -1.04
C LYS A 163 -7.99 0.43 -0.05
N HIS A 164 -8.79 -0.52 -0.51
CA HIS A 164 -9.03 -0.99 -1.88
C HIS A 164 -10.40 -0.47 -2.31
N PHE A 165 -10.49 0.27 -3.36
CA PHE A 165 -11.74 0.89 -3.82
C PHE A 165 -12.54 -0.09 -4.68
N VAL A 166 -13.62 -0.66 -4.13
CA VAL A 166 -14.25 -0.54 -2.82
C VAL A 166 -14.76 -1.91 -2.35
N ALA A 167 -15.00 -2.05 -1.03
CA ALA A 167 -15.62 -3.23 -0.41
C ALA A 167 -14.78 -4.52 -0.42
N ASN A 168 -13.45 -4.41 -0.40
CA ASN A 168 -12.54 -5.56 -0.33
C ASN A 168 -12.19 -5.92 1.12
N GLU A 169 -13.18 -6.42 1.88
CA GLU A 169 -13.00 -6.79 3.29
C GLU A 169 -12.54 -8.22 3.50
N GLN A 170 -12.76 -9.12 2.52
CA GLN A 170 -12.50 -10.55 2.66
C GLN A 170 -11.57 -11.10 1.59
N GLU A 171 -11.03 -12.30 1.85
CA GLU A 171 -10.16 -13.02 0.93
C GLU A 171 -10.84 -14.24 0.27
N THR A 172 -11.95 -14.72 0.82
CA THR A 172 -12.67 -15.89 0.28
C THR A 172 -13.20 -15.55 -1.12
N ASN A 173 -12.73 -16.29 -2.12
CA ASN A 173 -13.08 -16.10 -3.53
C ASN A 173 -12.85 -14.67 -4.05
N ARG A 174 -11.87 -13.96 -3.54
CA ARG A 174 -11.64 -12.53 -3.81
C ARG A 174 -11.53 -12.17 -5.30
N THR A 175 -11.13 -13.12 -6.14
CA THR A 175 -11.00 -12.93 -7.58
C THR A 175 -12.28 -13.21 -8.37
N THR A 176 -13.31 -13.74 -7.71
CA THR A 176 -14.55 -14.19 -8.37
C THR A 176 -15.82 -13.77 -7.63
N VAL A 177 -15.70 -13.30 -6.38
CA VAL A 177 -16.85 -12.88 -5.59
C VAL A 177 -17.56 -11.69 -6.26
N GLN A 178 -18.89 -11.76 -6.26
CA GLN A 178 -19.74 -10.64 -6.66
C GLN A 178 -20.41 -10.10 -5.41
N GLU A 179 -20.17 -8.85 -5.10
CA GLU A 179 -20.72 -8.21 -3.92
C GLU A 179 -21.93 -7.36 -4.28
N THR A 180 -22.98 -7.49 -3.49
CA THR A 180 -24.17 -6.65 -3.61
C THR A 180 -24.31 -5.83 -2.33
N VAL A 181 -24.13 -4.54 -2.46
CA VAL A 181 -24.23 -3.59 -1.35
C VAL A 181 -25.35 -2.60 -1.63
N ASP A 182 -26.22 -2.37 -0.65
CA ASP A 182 -27.24 -1.33 -0.76
C ASP A 182 -26.60 0.03 -1.05
N ARG A 183 -27.21 0.81 -1.91
CA ARG A 183 -26.66 2.09 -2.38
C ARG A 183 -26.45 3.10 -1.26
N GLN A 184 -27.33 3.14 -0.28
CA GLN A 184 -27.20 4.02 0.87
C GLN A 184 -26.05 3.58 1.75
N VAL A 185 -25.98 2.29 2.08
CA VAL A 185 -24.89 1.68 2.86
C VAL A 185 -23.54 1.89 2.18
N LEU A 186 -23.47 1.68 0.87
CA LEU A 186 -22.25 1.91 0.10
C LEU A 186 -21.77 3.36 0.26
N ARG A 187 -22.66 4.34 0.14
CA ARG A 187 -22.30 5.76 0.21
C ARG A 187 -21.98 6.24 1.62
N GLU A 188 -22.75 5.81 2.61
CA GLU A 188 -22.62 6.30 3.97
C GLU A 188 -21.49 5.63 4.75
N LEU A 189 -21.16 4.36 4.43
CA LEU A 189 -20.13 3.61 5.13
C LEU A 189 -18.90 3.40 4.26
N TYR A 190 -19.01 2.65 3.16
CA TYR A 190 -17.84 2.17 2.42
C TYR A 190 -17.12 3.25 1.62
N LEU A 191 -17.85 4.21 1.07
CA LEU A 191 -17.26 5.31 0.29
C LEU A 191 -16.79 6.49 1.14
N LEU A 192 -17.28 6.64 2.37
CA LEU A 192 -16.94 7.78 3.23
C LEU A 192 -15.42 7.96 3.44
N PRO A 193 -14.64 6.94 3.82
CA PRO A 193 -13.20 7.12 4.00
C PRO A 193 -12.48 7.51 2.71
N PHE A 194 -12.93 7.00 1.57
CA PHE A 194 -12.36 7.38 0.26
C PHE A 194 -12.72 8.82 -0.11
N GLU A 195 -13.95 9.25 0.13
CA GLU A 195 -14.37 10.63 -0.07
C GLU A 195 -13.51 11.59 0.76
N MET A 196 -13.29 11.29 2.04
CA MET A 196 -12.43 12.07 2.92
C MET A 196 -10.98 12.08 2.41
N SER A 197 -10.46 10.94 1.95
CA SER A 197 -9.11 10.85 1.41
C SER A 197 -8.92 11.72 0.18
N VAL A 198 -9.93 11.82 -0.68
CA VAL A 198 -9.89 12.71 -1.85
C VAL A 198 -10.06 14.17 -1.44
N LYS A 199 -11.10 14.50 -0.65
CA LYS A 199 -11.45 15.88 -0.32
C LYS A 199 -10.47 16.53 0.66
N ASP A 200 -10.09 15.79 1.70
CA ASP A 200 -9.30 16.31 2.80
C ASP A 200 -7.84 15.88 2.72
N GLY A 201 -7.59 14.63 2.34
CA GLY A 201 -6.25 14.05 2.19
C GLY A 201 -5.54 14.44 0.89
N LYS A 202 -6.29 14.87 -0.14
CA LYS A 202 -5.76 15.12 -1.49
C LYS A 202 -4.96 13.95 -2.00
N VAL A 203 -5.46 12.73 -1.77
CA VAL A 203 -4.76 11.51 -2.14
C VAL A 203 -4.40 11.49 -3.62
N ALA A 204 -3.16 11.16 -3.92
CA ALA A 204 -2.63 11.20 -5.28
C ALA A 204 -2.98 9.97 -6.12
N SER A 205 -3.33 8.85 -5.47
CA SER A 205 -3.70 7.61 -6.15
C SER A 205 -4.73 6.82 -5.36
N ILE A 206 -5.52 6.01 -6.06
CA ILE A 206 -6.49 5.06 -5.47
C ILE A 206 -6.33 3.72 -6.19
N MET A 207 -6.24 2.64 -5.42
CA MET A 207 -6.21 1.28 -5.96
C MET A 207 -7.64 0.74 -6.07
N CYS A 208 -8.03 0.36 -7.26
CA CYS A 208 -9.28 -0.41 -7.48
C CYS A 208 -9.20 -1.78 -6.82
N ALA A 209 -10.33 -2.25 -6.27
CA ALA A 209 -10.46 -3.59 -5.72
C ALA A 209 -10.66 -4.62 -6.84
#